data_54d12276573e6d5f93d470fbb5fe3414
#
_entry.id   54d12276573e6d5f93d470fbb5fe3414
#
_cell.length_a   1.000
_cell.length_b   1.000
_cell.length_c   1.000
_cell.angle_alpha   90.00
_cell.angle_beta   90.00
_cell.angle_gamma   90.00
#
_symmetry.space_group_name_H-M   'P 1'
#
loop_
_entity.id
_entity.type
_entity.pdbx_description
1 polymer ?
#
loop_
_entity_poly.entity_id
_entity_poly.type
_entity_poly.pdbx_seq_one_letter_code
_entity_poly.pdbx_strand_id
1 'polypeptide(L)'
;MSTREKILVALSGGVDSSVAALLLKRQGYDIVGAYMKNWINEDNIIGNCPWMQDIEDARAVADRLGIEFHVVNLMRDYRERIVDYLLDGYRRGLTPNPDIMCNREIKFGVFRAWARDHGFSAVATGHYARREQNPDGTWSLLEGADKNKDQSYFLTLLSQEQLADARFPIGHLPKPELRSLAREAGLVTADKKDSQGICFIGEVKMQDFLR
;
A
#
# COMPACT_ATOMS: atom_id res chain seq x y z
N MET A 1 -12.75 18.18 -23.25
CA MET A 1 -13.00 16.88 -22.54
C MET A 1 -12.07 16.87 -21.35
N SER A 2 -12.60 16.92 -20.13
CA SER A 2 -11.79 16.79 -18.93
C SER A 2 -11.20 15.37 -18.94
N THR A 3 -9.88 15.24 -19.08
CA THR A 3 -9.20 13.95 -18.93
C THR A 3 -9.41 13.49 -17.49
N ARG A 4 -10.07 12.33 -17.32
CA ARG A 4 -10.22 11.72 -15.99
C ARG A 4 -8.85 11.52 -15.35
N GLU A 5 -8.75 11.82 -14.07
CA GLU A 5 -7.52 11.54 -13.32
C GLU A 5 -7.20 10.05 -13.42
N LYS A 6 -5.97 9.71 -13.88
CA LYS A 6 -5.50 8.33 -13.99
C LYS A 6 -4.72 7.94 -12.74
N ILE A 7 -5.21 6.97 -11.98
CA ILE A 7 -4.69 6.62 -10.66
C ILE A 7 -4.14 5.19 -10.66
N LEU A 8 -2.91 5.01 -10.17
CA LEU A 8 -2.34 3.70 -9.90
C LEU A 8 -2.73 3.24 -8.49
N VAL A 9 -3.44 2.12 -8.38
CA VAL A 9 -3.86 1.57 -7.09
C VAL A 9 -2.91 0.46 -6.66
N ALA A 10 -2.26 0.64 -5.51
CA ALA A 10 -1.40 -0.36 -4.91
C ALA A 10 -2.24 -1.51 -4.34
N LEU A 11 -2.43 -2.58 -5.11
CA LEU A 11 -3.13 -3.79 -4.71
C LEU A 11 -2.17 -4.75 -4.01
N SER A 12 -2.39 -4.98 -2.71
CA SER A 12 -1.55 -5.86 -1.89
C SER A 12 -2.08 -7.29 -1.76
N GLY A 13 -3.22 -7.60 -2.42
CA GLY A 13 -3.93 -8.86 -2.18
C GLY A 13 -4.73 -8.90 -0.88
N GLY A 14 -4.81 -7.78 -0.15
CA GLY A 14 -5.64 -7.63 1.06
C GLY A 14 -6.95 -6.88 0.80
N VAL A 15 -7.91 -7.00 1.73
CA VAL A 15 -9.27 -6.42 1.60
C VAL A 15 -9.24 -4.89 1.50
N ASP A 16 -8.34 -4.23 2.21
CA ASP A 16 -8.29 -2.76 2.29
C ASP A 16 -7.92 -2.13 0.94
N SER A 17 -6.88 -2.64 0.29
CA SER A 17 -6.48 -2.19 -1.05
C SER A 17 -7.52 -2.54 -2.12
N SER A 18 -8.20 -3.67 -1.96
CA SER A 18 -9.27 -4.10 -2.87
C SER A 18 -10.47 -3.16 -2.83
N VAL A 19 -10.89 -2.75 -1.62
CA VAL A 19 -11.99 -1.77 -1.46
C VAL A 19 -11.55 -0.37 -1.88
N ALA A 20 -10.29 0.00 -1.68
CA ALA A 20 -9.77 1.27 -2.20
C ALA A 20 -9.93 1.35 -3.74
N ALA A 21 -9.59 0.29 -4.46
CA ALA A 21 -9.81 0.20 -5.90
C ALA A 21 -11.29 0.25 -6.28
N LEU A 22 -12.14 -0.51 -5.58
CA LEU A 22 -13.59 -0.53 -5.79
C LEU A 22 -14.19 0.88 -5.68
N LEU A 23 -13.83 1.62 -4.64
CA LEU A 23 -14.37 2.96 -4.39
C LEU A 23 -13.96 3.96 -5.47
N LEU A 24 -12.67 3.97 -5.86
CA LEU A 24 -12.19 4.84 -6.93
C LEU A 24 -12.87 4.53 -8.26
N LYS A 25 -13.06 3.25 -8.58
CA LYS A 25 -13.81 2.85 -9.78
C LYS A 25 -15.26 3.31 -9.73
N ARG A 26 -15.96 3.15 -8.60
CA ARG A 26 -17.34 3.63 -8.42
C ARG A 26 -17.45 5.15 -8.53
N GLN A 27 -16.41 5.88 -8.13
CA GLN A 27 -16.31 7.35 -8.29
C GLN A 27 -15.99 7.77 -9.74
N GLY A 28 -15.72 6.82 -10.64
CA GLY A 28 -15.51 7.09 -12.06
C GLY A 28 -14.09 7.49 -12.44
N TYR A 29 -13.09 7.27 -11.57
CA TYR A 29 -11.69 7.46 -11.92
C TYR A 29 -11.22 6.42 -12.95
N ASP A 30 -10.23 6.79 -13.75
CA ASP A 30 -9.46 5.85 -14.57
C ASP A 30 -8.39 5.21 -13.70
N ILE A 31 -8.58 3.92 -13.37
CA ILE A 31 -7.70 3.24 -12.42
C ILE A 31 -7.04 2.01 -13.03
N VAL A 32 -5.80 1.78 -12.64
CA VAL A 32 -5.03 0.57 -12.93
C VAL A 32 -4.54 0.00 -11.60
N GLY A 33 -4.63 -1.31 -11.44
CA GLY A 33 -4.09 -2.01 -10.28
C GLY A 33 -2.62 -2.33 -10.45
N ALA A 34 -1.84 -2.27 -9.37
CA ALA A 34 -0.46 -2.74 -9.40
C ALA A 34 -0.06 -3.41 -8.08
N TYR A 35 0.60 -4.56 -8.19
CA TYR A 35 1.23 -5.23 -7.07
C TYR A 35 2.71 -4.86 -7.00
N MET A 36 3.19 -4.44 -5.84
CA MET A 36 4.61 -4.18 -5.58
C MET A 36 5.30 -5.47 -5.17
N LYS A 37 6.15 -6.02 -6.05
CA LYS A 37 6.99 -7.16 -5.72
C LYS A 37 8.26 -6.67 -5.04
N ASN A 38 8.28 -6.70 -3.71
CA ASN A 38 9.33 -6.10 -2.88
C ASN A 38 10.29 -7.12 -2.28
N TRP A 39 9.85 -8.37 -2.12
CA TRP A 39 10.65 -9.41 -1.47
C TRP A 39 10.37 -10.77 -2.08
N ILE A 40 11.40 -11.61 -2.18
CA ILE A 40 11.31 -13.05 -2.40
C ILE A 40 12.14 -13.72 -1.30
N ASN A 41 11.60 -14.77 -0.73
CA ASN A 41 12.29 -15.59 0.25
C ASN A 41 13.25 -16.57 -0.46
N GLU A 42 14.35 -16.07 -1.04
CA GLU A 42 15.31 -16.87 -1.79
C GLU A 42 16.13 -17.78 -0.85
N ASP A 43 16.30 -17.39 0.41
CA ASP A 43 17.13 -18.08 1.38
C ASP A 43 16.34 -19.02 2.31
N ASN A 44 15.05 -19.27 2.08
CA ASN A 44 14.16 -20.04 2.96
C ASN A 44 14.18 -19.61 4.44
N ILE A 45 14.60 -18.38 4.73
CA ILE A 45 14.68 -17.79 6.07
C ILE A 45 13.28 -17.66 6.70
N ILE A 46 12.26 -17.58 5.85
CA ILE A 46 10.85 -17.42 6.23
C ILE A 46 10.10 -18.62 5.64
N GLY A 47 9.31 -19.29 6.46
CA GLY A 47 8.36 -20.32 5.98
C GLY A 47 7.51 -19.82 4.79
N ASN A 48 6.44 -20.46 4.43
CA ASN A 48 5.62 -20.13 3.26
C ASN A 48 5.51 -18.62 2.99
N CYS A 49 6.11 -18.18 1.88
CA CYS A 49 6.06 -16.79 1.46
C CYS A 49 4.70 -16.51 0.79
N PRO A 50 3.81 -15.69 1.37
CA PRO A 50 2.44 -15.51 0.89
C PRO A 50 2.35 -14.70 -0.42
N TRP A 51 3.47 -14.19 -0.94
CA TRP A 51 3.46 -13.24 -2.07
C TRP A 51 2.82 -13.79 -3.35
N MET A 52 2.92 -15.11 -3.62
CA MET A 52 2.28 -15.70 -4.80
C MET A 52 0.76 -15.62 -4.67
N GLN A 53 0.23 -16.03 -3.52
CA GLN A 53 -1.21 -15.93 -3.24
C GLN A 53 -1.68 -14.47 -3.23
N ASP A 54 -0.87 -13.55 -2.69
CA ASP A 54 -1.20 -12.12 -2.68
C ASP A 54 -1.29 -11.53 -4.09
N ILE A 55 -0.39 -11.95 -5.01
CA ILE A 55 -0.47 -11.55 -6.44
C ILE A 55 -1.71 -12.12 -7.10
N GLU A 56 -2.03 -13.40 -6.85
CA GLU A 56 -3.22 -14.05 -7.39
C GLU A 56 -4.50 -13.36 -6.90
N ASP A 57 -4.59 -13.07 -5.61
CA ASP A 57 -5.72 -12.36 -5.02
C ASP A 57 -5.84 -10.93 -5.59
N ALA A 58 -4.72 -10.21 -5.73
CA ALA A 58 -4.71 -8.87 -6.32
C ALA A 58 -5.16 -8.88 -7.79
N ARG A 59 -4.70 -9.87 -8.55
CA ARG A 59 -5.13 -10.08 -9.94
C ARG A 59 -6.61 -10.40 -10.02
N ALA A 60 -7.12 -11.32 -9.18
CA ALA A 60 -8.53 -11.68 -9.15
C ALA A 60 -9.42 -10.46 -8.79
N VAL A 61 -8.95 -9.57 -7.91
CA VAL A 61 -9.63 -8.29 -7.64
C VAL A 61 -9.64 -7.39 -8.87
N ALA A 62 -8.51 -7.26 -9.56
CA ALA A 62 -8.43 -6.44 -10.79
C ALA A 62 -9.36 -6.99 -11.88
N ASP A 63 -9.38 -8.30 -12.10
CA ASP A 63 -10.26 -8.98 -13.05
C ASP A 63 -11.74 -8.76 -12.67
N ARG A 64 -12.08 -8.92 -11.40
CA ARG A 64 -13.44 -8.68 -10.88
C ARG A 64 -13.90 -7.24 -11.11
N LEU A 65 -12.99 -6.30 -10.96
CA LEU A 65 -13.26 -4.88 -11.20
C LEU A 65 -13.17 -4.50 -12.69
N GLY A 66 -12.66 -5.37 -13.57
CA GLY A 66 -12.43 -5.08 -14.99
C GLY A 66 -11.44 -3.91 -15.16
N ILE A 67 -10.29 -3.98 -14.48
CA ILE A 67 -9.20 -3.00 -14.57
C ILE A 67 -7.91 -3.69 -14.98
N GLU A 68 -7.02 -2.94 -15.64
CA GLU A 68 -5.67 -3.42 -15.96
C GLU A 68 -4.86 -3.68 -14.69
N PHE A 69 -3.93 -4.65 -14.73
CA PHE A 69 -3.11 -5.04 -13.59
C PHE A 69 -1.65 -5.25 -13.96
N HIS A 70 -0.75 -4.64 -13.18
CA HIS A 70 0.70 -4.78 -13.31
C HIS A 70 1.34 -5.42 -12.09
N VAL A 71 2.51 -6.03 -12.29
CA VAL A 71 3.42 -6.41 -11.20
C VAL A 71 4.68 -5.57 -11.35
N VAL A 72 4.92 -4.68 -10.40
CA VAL A 72 6.07 -3.77 -10.40
C VAL A 72 7.16 -4.38 -9.53
N ASN A 73 8.31 -4.69 -10.11
CA ASN A 73 9.43 -5.28 -9.39
C ASN A 73 10.26 -4.18 -8.71
N LEU A 74 10.20 -4.13 -7.39
CA LEU A 74 10.91 -3.17 -6.54
C LEU A 74 11.85 -3.86 -5.53
N MET A 75 12.23 -5.12 -5.79
CA MET A 75 13.02 -5.95 -4.86
C MET A 75 14.35 -5.30 -4.52
N ARG A 76 15.05 -4.76 -5.53
CA ARG A 76 16.32 -4.09 -5.33
C ARG A 76 16.15 -2.82 -4.47
N ASP A 77 15.18 -1.97 -4.82
CA ASP A 77 14.92 -0.75 -4.06
C ASP A 77 14.50 -1.05 -2.62
N TYR A 78 13.70 -2.10 -2.42
CA TYR A 78 13.28 -2.51 -1.09
C TYR A 78 14.48 -3.00 -0.27
N ARG A 79 15.38 -3.81 -0.85
CA ARG A 79 16.60 -4.28 -0.19
C ARG A 79 17.46 -3.09 0.25
N GLU A 80 17.81 -2.21 -0.70
CA GLU A 80 18.72 -1.10 -0.47
C GLU A 80 18.15 -0.05 0.51
N ARG A 81 16.84 0.23 0.46
CA ARG A 81 16.24 1.33 1.21
C ARG A 81 15.60 0.90 2.53
N ILE A 82 15.13 -0.33 2.64
CA ILE A 82 14.38 -0.79 3.81
C ILE A 82 15.17 -1.84 4.59
N VAL A 83 15.66 -2.89 3.94
CA VAL A 83 16.37 -3.97 4.64
C VAL A 83 17.70 -3.47 5.18
N ASP A 84 18.50 -2.79 4.36
CA ASP A 84 19.80 -2.26 4.78
C ASP A 84 19.65 -1.18 5.87
N TYR A 85 18.62 -0.32 5.77
CA TYR A 85 18.26 0.63 6.82
C TYR A 85 17.92 -0.09 8.14
N LEU A 86 17.15 -1.17 8.09
CA LEU A 86 16.75 -1.95 9.25
C LEU A 86 17.99 -2.60 9.92
N LEU A 87 18.82 -3.27 9.12
CA LEU A 87 20.03 -3.94 9.59
C LEU A 87 21.05 -2.95 10.17
N ASP A 88 21.30 -1.82 9.51
CA ASP A 88 22.21 -0.80 10.03
C ASP A 88 21.71 -0.19 11.34
N GLY A 89 20.41 0.08 11.43
CA GLY A 89 19.81 0.57 12.67
C GLY A 89 20.05 -0.37 13.85
N TYR A 90 19.80 -1.66 13.67
CA TYR A 90 20.04 -2.64 14.73
C TYR A 90 21.52 -2.78 15.09
N ARG A 91 22.44 -2.76 14.11
CA ARG A 91 23.89 -2.76 14.38
C ARG A 91 24.32 -1.57 15.24
N ARG A 92 23.63 -0.45 15.13
CA ARG A 92 23.89 0.77 15.91
C ARG A 92 23.11 0.83 17.23
N GLY A 93 22.41 -0.24 17.62
CA GLY A 93 21.62 -0.31 18.85
C GLY A 93 20.32 0.50 18.79
N LEU A 94 19.84 0.85 17.60
CA LEU A 94 18.55 1.53 17.39
C LEU A 94 17.45 0.51 17.14
N THR A 95 16.19 0.95 17.28
CA THR A 95 15.01 0.19 16.87
C THR A 95 14.34 0.93 15.70
N PRO A 96 14.80 0.70 14.46
CA PRO A 96 14.25 1.39 13.30
C PRO A 96 12.81 0.91 13.00
N ASN A 97 12.00 1.81 12.41
CA ASN A 97 10.66 1.46 11.96
C ASN A 97 10.65 1.28 10.44
N PRO A 98 10.64 0.02 9.93
CA PRO A 98 10.67 -0.25 8.50
C PRO A 98 9.38 0.17 7.79
N ASP A 99 8.23 0.16 8.49
CA ASP A 99 6.94 0.45 7.86
C ASP A 99 6.81 1.94 7.49
N ILE A 100 7.26 2.84 8.36
CA ILE A 100 7.31 4.28 8.05
C ILE A 100 8.25 4.53 6.85
N MET A 101 9.42 3.90 6.85
CA MET A 101 10.38 4.02 5.75
C MET A 101 9.86 3.41 4.45
N CYS A 102 9.17 2.26 4.52
CA CYS A 102 8.54 1.64 3.36
C CYS A 102 7.49 2.57 2.72
N ASN A 103 6.68 3.25 3.52
CA ASN A 103 5.72 4.21 2.99
C ASN A 103 6.43 5.37 2.29
N ARG A 104 7.46 5.98 2.91
CA ARG A 104 8.19 7.12 2.34
C ARG A 104 9.01 6.73 1.10
N GLU A 105 9.80 5.66 1.18
CA GLU A 105 10.81 5.33 0.18
C GLU A 105 10.26 4.42 -0.94
N ILE A 106 9.38 3.49 -0.61
CA ILE A 106 8.88 2.51 -1.57
C ILE A 106 7.52 2.93 -2.14
N LYS A 107 6.45 2.99 -1.32
CA LYS A 107 5.09 3.22 -1.83
C LYS A 107 4.92 4.61 -2.44
N PHE A 108 5.31 5.65 -1.70
CA PHE A 108 5.21 7.04 -2.15
C PHE A 108 6.55 7.60 -2.65
N GLY A 109 7.60 6.78 -2.69
CA GLY A 109 8.89 7.04 -3.30
C GLY A 109 8.98 6.42 -4.70
N VAL A 110 9.68 5.28 -4.82
CA VAL A 110 9.99 4.65 -6.12
C VAL A 110 8.75 4.15 -6.87
N PHE A 111 7.73 3.62 -6.18
CA PHE A 111 6.49 3.20 -6.83
C PHE A 111 5.70 4.40 -7.37
N ARG A 112 5.64 5.51 -6.63
CA ARG A 112 5.07 6.78 -7.12
C ARG A 112 5.86 7.32 -8.32
N ALA A 113 7.20 7.26 -8.29
CA ALA A 113 8.03 7.68 -9.43
C ALA A 113 7.70 6.82 -10.67
N TRP A 114 7.67 5.51 -10.51
CA TRP A 114 7.25 4.59 -11.57
C TRP A 114 5.85 4.94 -12.12
N ALA A 115 4.90 5.25 -11.25
CA ALA A 115 3.56 5.65 -11.65
C ALA A 115 3.58 6.92 -12.53
N ARG A 116 4.33 7.95 -12.13
CA ARG A 116 4.46 9.20 -12.89
C ARG A 116 5.10 8.97 -14.27
N ASP A 117 6.14 8.14 -14.34
CA ASP A 117 6.82 7.78 -15.60
C ASP A 117 5.88 7.03 -16.58
N HIS A 118 4.82 6.38 -16.05
CA HIS A 118 3.79 5.68 -16.82
C HIS A 118 2.49 6.49 -16.99
N GLY A 119 2.53 7.79 -16.70
CA GLY A 119 1.43 8.71 -16.98
C GLY A 119 0.28 8.68 -15.95
N PHE A 120 0.52 8.14 -14.75
CA PHE A 120 -0.42 8.25 -13.64
C PHE A 120 -0.20 9.56 -12.87
N SER A 121 -1.29 10.21 -12.48
CA SER A 121 -1.26 11.47 -11.72
C SER A 121 -1.22 11.25 -10.21
N ALA A 122 -1.61 10.06 -9.74
CA ALA A 122 -1.68 9.75 -8.32
C ALA A 122 -1.47 8.26 -8.04
N VAL A 123 -1.11 7.97 -6.79
CA VAL A 123 -1.03 6.62 -6.22
C VAL A 123 -2.06 6.47 -5.11
N ALA A 124 -2.90 5.44 -5.19
CA ALA A 124 -3.86 5.10 -4.15
C ALA A 124 -3.43 3.88 -3.36
N THR A 125 -3.72 3.89 -2.08
CA THR A 125 -3.42 2.78 -1.16
C THR A 125 -4.58 2.49 -0.23
N GLY A 126 -4.58 1.31 0.39
CA GLY A 126 -5.55 0.90 1.39
C GLY A 126 -5.22 1.38 2.81
N HIS A 127 -4.66 2.56 3.00
CA HIS A 127 -4.39 3.08 4.34
C HIS A 127 -5.62 3.74 4.95
N TYR A 128 -5.82 3.50 6.24
CA TYR A 128 -6.78 4.21 7.08
C TYR A 128 -6.17 5.55 7.50
N ALA A 129 -6.15 6.49 6.57
CA ALA A 129 -5.73 7.87 6.76
C ALA A 129 -6.56 8.77 5.86
N ARG A 130 -6.57 10.06 6.11
CA ARG A 130 -7.22 11.06 5.27
C ARG A 130 -6.25 12.18 4.95
N ARG A 131 -6.54 12.94 3.92
CA ARG A 131 -5.80 14.16 3.58
C ARG A 131 -6.75 15.28 3.20
N GLU A 132 -6.34 16.49 3.46
CA GLU A 132 -7.09 17.70 3.12
C GLU A 132 -6.14 18.75 2.54
N GLN A 133 -6.61 19.48 1.56
CA GLN A 133 -5.85 20.60 1.03
C GLN A 133 -6.16 21.87 1.81
N ASN A 134 -5.13 22.52 2.30
CA ASN A 134 -5.23 23.78 3.02
C ASN A 134 -5.43 24.95 2.06
N PRO A 135 -5.95 26.09 2.54
CA PRO A 135 -6.14 27.29 1.71
C PRO A 135 -4.84 27.84 1.09
N ASP A 136 -3.69 27.55 1.68
CA ASP A 136 -2.36 27.95 1.19
C ASP A 136 -1.78 26.98 0.12
N GLY A 137 -2.58 25.94 -0.26
CA GLY A 137 -2.21 24.93 -1.24
C GLY A 137 -1.41 23.75 -0.68
N THR A 138 -1.01 23.80 0.59
CA THR A 138 -0.38 22.65 1.27
C THR A 138 -1.38 21.54 1.57
N TRP A 139 -0.90 20.37 1.95
CA TRP A 139 -1.71 19.22 2.32
C TRP A 139 -1.52 18.85 3.78
N SER A 140 -2.62 18.64 4.48
CA SER A 140 -2.65 18.07 5.83
C SER A 140 -2.89 16.57 5.75
N LEU A 141 -2.09 15.79 6.50
CA LEU A 141 -2.36 14.40 6.79
C LEU A 141 -3.26 14.32 8.01
N LEU A 142 -4.37 13.60 7.90
CA LEU A 142 -5.38 13.46 8.94
C LEU A 142 -5.52 11.99 9.34
N GLU A 143 -5.89 11.77 10.61
CA GLU A 143 -6.23 10.44 11.11
C GLU A 143 -7.39 9.81 10.34
N GLY A 144 -7.39 8.48 10.25
CA GLY A 144 -8.54 7.72 9.78
C GLY A 144 -9.78 7.92 10.65
N ALA A 145 -10.96 7.72 10.08
CA ALA A 145 -12.20 7.80 10.84
C ALA A 145 -12.34 6.65 11.86
N ASP A 146 -11.86 5.46 11.51
CA ASP A 146 -11.78 4.32 12.43
C ASP A 146 -10.52 4.45 13.30
N LYS A 147 -10.71 4.89 14.55
CA LYS A 147 -9.62 5.10 15.51
C LYS A 147 -8.87 3.81 15.88
N ASN A 148 -9.51 2.65 15.76
CA ASN A 148 -8.87 1.36 16.03
C ASN A 148 -7.99 0.88 14.86
N LYS A 149 -8.16 1.49 13.68
CA LYS A 149 -7.46 1.14 12.44
C LYS A 149 -6.60 2.28 11.89
N ASP A 150 -6.60 3.45 12.52
CA ASP A 150 -5.81 4.58 12.06
C ASP A 150 -4.36 4.20 11.76
N GLN A 151 -3.89 4.61 10.59
CA GLN A 151 -2.56 4.33 10.07
C GLN A 151 -1.82 5.61 9.67
N SER A 152 -2.34 6.79 10.05
CA SER A 152 -1.73 8.06 9.71
C SER A 152 -0.29 8.19 10.22
N TYR A 153 0.00 7.58 11.38
CA TYR A 153 1.35 7.59 11.96
C TYR A 153 2.42 6.90 11.08
N PHE A 154 2.03 5.93 10.25
CA PHE A 154 2.95 5.32 9.28
C PHE A 154 3.29 6.23 8.09
N LEU A 155 2.55 7.33 7.92
CA LEU A 155 2.66 8.27 6.81
C LEU A 155 3.28 9.61 7.20
N THR A 156 3.73 9.76 8.45
CA THR A 156 4.21 11.03 9.02
C THR A 156 5.48 11.57 8.34
N LEU A 157 6.25 10.72 7.66
CA LEU A 157 7.46 11.13 6.93
C LEU A 157 7.20 11.44 5.44
N LEU A 158 5.95 11.45 4.98
CA LEU A 158 5.66 11.87 3.60
C LEU A 158 5.91 13.36 3.42
N SER A 159 6.59 13.71 2.34
CA SER A 159 6.73 15.11 1.92
C SER A 159 5.39 15.66 1.40
N GLN A 160 5.28 16.98 1.28
CA GLN A 160 4.12 17.64 0.70
C GLN A 160 3.85 17.15 -0.73
N GLU A 161 4.89 16.96 -1.53
CA GLU A 161 4.77 16.45 -2.88
C GLU A 161 4.25 15.00 -2.91
N GLN A 162 4.74 14.14 -2.02
CA GLN A 162 4.26 12.77 -1.90
C GLN A 162 2.79 12.72 -1.44
N LEU A 163 2.43 13.57 -0.48
CA LEU A 163 1.07 13.64 0.05
C LEU A 163 0.09 14.22 -0.98
N ALA A 164 0.54 15.16 -1.82
CA ALA A 164 -0.27 15.71 -2.91
C ALA A 164 -0.71 14.66 -3.93
N ASP A 165 0.16 13.69 -4.25
CA ASP A 165 -0.13 12.60 -5.19
C ASP A 165 -0.76 11.36 -4.50
N ALA A 166 -0.78 11.29 -3.16
CA ALA A 166 -1.37 10.17 -2.44
C ALA A 166 -2.90 10.21 -2.47
N ARG A 167 -3.54 9.03 -2.49
CA ARG A 167 -5.00 8.87 -2.32
C ARG A 167 -5.25 7.79 -1.27
N PHE A 168 -6.15 8.10 -0.32
CA PHE A 168 -6.54 7.20 0.77
C PHE A 168 -8.07 6.98 0.74
N PRO A 169 -8.58 6.20 -0.23
CA PRO A 169 -10.01 6.12 -0.50
C PRO A 169 -10.84 5.58 0.66
N ILE A 170 -10.23 4.75 1.52
CA ILE A 170 -10.92 4.08 2.63
C ILE A 170 -10.80 4.79 3.98
N GLY A 171 -10.07 5.91 4.05
CA GLY A 171 -9.77 6.57 5.32
C GLY A 171 -10.97 7.11 6.09
N HIS A 172 -12.13 7.19 5.46
CA HIS A 172 -13.39 7.61 6.07
C HIS A 172 -14.27 6.45 6.55
N LEU A 173 -13.87 5.19 6.29
CA LEU A 173 -14.68 4.00 6.56
C LEU A 173 -14.26 3.29 7.85
N PRO A 174 -15.21 2.85 8.68
CA PRO A 174 -14.97 1.82 9.69
C PRO A 174 -14.68 0.46 9.05
N LYS A 175 -13.83 -0.36 9.67
CA LYS A 175 -13.45 -1.69 9.14
C LYS A 175 -14.65 -2.62 8.87
N PRO A 176 -15.69 -2.70 9.72
CA PRO A 176 -16.85 -3.54 9.44
C PRO A 176 -17.59 -3.14 8.16
N GLU A 177 -17.74 -1.83 7.92
CA GLU A 177 -18.38 -1.30 6.72
C GLU A 177 -17.55 -1.61 5.47
N LEU A 178 -16.24 -1.43 5.56
CA LEU A 178 -15.32 -1.81 4.48
C LEU A 178 -15.47 -3.28 4.09
N ARG A 179 -15.55 -4.19 5.05
CA ARG A 179 -15.76 -5.61 4.77
C ARG A 179 -17.13 -5.91 4.16
N SER A 180 -18.18 -5.16 4.56
CA SER A 180 -19.51 -5.26 3.93
C SER A 180 -19.43 -4.91 2.44
N LEU A 181 -18.81 -3.77 2.12
CA LEU A 181 -18.60 -3.33 0.73
C LEU A 181 -17.83 -4.37 -0.10
N ALA A 182 -16.81 -5.01 0.50
CA ALA A 182 -16.05 -6.06 -0.17
C ALA A 182 -16.90 -7.29 -0.49
N ARG A 183 -17.75 -7.75 0.46
CA ARG A 183 -18.69 -8.88 0.26
C ARG A 183 -19.74 -8.55 -0.78
N GLU A 184 -20.37 -7.39 -0.69
CA GLU A 184 -21.39 -6.92 -1.64
C GLU A 184 -20.86 -6.87 -3.08
N ALA A 185 -19.58 -6.47 -3.24
CA ALA A 185 -18.90 -6.44 -4.54
C ALA A 185 -18.42 -7.82 -5.02
N GLY A 186 -18.49 -8.86 -4.16
CA GLY A 186 -18.00 -10.21 -4.45
C GLY A 186 -16.47 -10.24 -4.62
N LEU A 187 -15.73 -9.45 -3.82
CA LEU A 187 -14.28 -9.47 -3.84
C LEU A 187 -13.73 -10.70 -3.11
N VAL A 188 -12.81 -11.42 -3.73
CA VAL A 188 -12.20 -12.64 -3.18
C VAL A 188 -11.49 -12.41 -1.84
N THR A 189 -11.11 -11.18 -1.58
CA THR A 189 -10.38 -10.75 -0.36
C THR A 189 -11.30 -10.39 0.82
N ALA A 190 -12.64 -10.43 0.66
CA ALA A 190 -13.60 -9.93 1.65
C ALA A 190 -13.40 -10.50 3.05
N ASP A 191 -13.14 -11.81 3.14
CA ASP A 191 -12.98 -12.54 4.41
C ASP A 191 -11.50 -12.83 4.75
N LYS A 192 -10.56 -12.36 3.91
CA LYS A 192 -9.13 -12.50 4.17
C LYS A 192 -8.74 -11.78 5.46
N LYS A 193 -7.94 -12.45 6.31
CA LYS A 193 -7.40 -11.83 7.54
C LYS A 193 -6.52 -10.64 7.21
N ASP A 194 -6.50 -9.65 8.10
CA ASP A 194 -5.58 -8.52 7.99
C ASP A 194 -4.13 -9.02 8.05
N SER A 195 -3.26 -8.47 7.21
CA SER A 195 -1.83 -8.79 7.24
C SER A 195 -1.22 -8.39 8.59
N GLN A 196 -0.36 -9.25 9.10
CA GLN A 196 0.42 -9.02 10.32
C GLN A 196 1.91 -9.13 9.99
N GLY A 197 2.76 -8.47 10.77
CA GLY A 197 4.21 -8.47 10.57
C GLY A 197 4.73 -7.26 9.79
N ILE A 198 6.01 -7.33 9.39
CA ILE A 198 6.68 -6.26 8.64
C ILE A 198 6.09 -6.19 7.21
N CYS A 199 5.86 -4.99 6.74
CA CYS A 199 5.29 -4.72 5.42
C CYS A 199 6.07 -5.48 4.31
N PHE A 200 5.39 -6.33 3.56
CA PHE A 200 5.90 -7.20 2.47
C PHE A 200 6.83 -8.36 2.88
N ILE A 201 7.37 -8.39 4.09
CA ILE A 201 8.18 -9.51 4.59
C ILE A 201 7.28 -10.54 5.30
N GLY A 202 6.20 -10.09 5.93
CA GLY A 202 5.26 -10.96 6.66
C GLY A 202 5.69 -11.20 8.12
N GLU A 203 5.19 -12.28 8.70
CA GLU A 203 5.55 -12.68 10.06
C GLU A 203 6.94 -13.33 10.08
N VAL A 204 7.93 -12.58 10.58
CA VAL A 204 9.30 -13.03 10.73
C VAL A 204 9.67 -13.01 12.20
N LYS A 205 10.31 -14.06 12.68
CA LYS A 205 11.00 -13.96 13.96
C LYS A 205 12.22 -13.05 13.75
N MET A 206 12.17 -11.85 14.31
CA MET A 206 13.21 -10.83 14.14
C MET A 206 14.62 -11.37 14.42
N GLN A 207 14.77 -12.29 15.38
CA GLN A 207 16.06 -12.94 15.69
C GLN A 207 16.62 -13.76 14.52
N ASP A 208 15.75 -14.39 13.72
CA ASP A 208 16.18 -15.22 12.58
C ASP A 208 16.49 -14.34 11.37
N PHE A 209 15.82 -13.18 11.26
CA PHE A 209 16.05 -12.20 10.21
C PHE A 209 17.36 -11.40 10.41
N LEU A 210 17.82 -11.24 11.65
CA LEU A 210 19.01 -10.45 11.99
C LEU A 210 20.31 -11.29 12.06
N ARG A 211 20.27 -12.59 11.82
CA ARG A 211 21.44 -13.50 11.74
C ARG A 211 22.00 -13.53 10.33
#